data_7a279d87718518741439405bb1b3b7b5
#
_entry.id   7a279d87718518741439405bb1b3b7b5
#
_cell.length_a   1.000
_cell.length_b   1.000
_cell.length_c   1.000
_cell.angle_alpha   90.00
_cell.angle_beta   90.00
_cell.angle_gamma   90.00
#
_symmetry.space_group_name_H-M   'P 1'
#
loop_
_entity.id
_entity.type
_entity.pdbx_description
1 polymer ?
#
loop_
_entity_poly.entity_id
_entity_poly.type
_entity_poly.pdbx_seq_one_letter_code
_entity_poly.pdbx_strand_id
1 'polypeptide(L)'
;MRRRSLPWSLTVAIAAGVLTLAVEASAQATCSSEPLAVQVLGSGGPHAGGTRASTGYLVWRAGRAVVMVDVGGGTFLRFGEAGARLQDLALLAISHLHPDHVSDLPALLWLSELARQQPLKIAGPSGGGAFPSLDAFLRRLFDGSNGVFPILAGTLGQSGQGVRLAPLVVDASAATAQQVLSDTGLEISAIGVPHGSVPSIAYRVQVGDRSIVFGSDQNGSDSRFSAFAAGADVLVMHLGLTEQAPPPIAQVHAKPATVGQVARTAQAKRLVLSHFIEGPSTFAEWFSLFDLDQAVGEVRKHFAGPIDTAADLQCIPIR
;
A
#
# COMPACT_ATOMS: atom_id res chain seq x y z
N MET A 1 15.06 -73.43 55.62
CA MET A 1 13.84 -73.55 54.74
C MET A 1 13.78 -72.34 53.83
N ARG A 2 13.88 -72.63 52.55
CA ARG A 2 13.96 -71.61 51.48
C ARG A 2 12.54 -71.25 51.04
N ARG A 3 12.24 -69.97 50.94
CA ARG A 3 11.12 -69.52 50.09
C ARG A 3 11.60 -68.51 49.05
N ARG A 4 11.46 -68.88 47.81
CA ARG A 4 11.71 -68.11 46.59
C ARG A 4 10.49 -67.17 46.35
N SER A 5 10.74 -65.90 46.17
CA SER A 5 9.77 -64.92 45.64
C SER A 5 10.15 -64.59 44.18
N LEU A 6 9.26 -64.81 43.24
CA LEU A 6 9.36 -64.34 41.86
C LEU A 6 8.91 -62.85 41.79
N PRO A 7 9.56 -62.01 41.02
CA PRO A 7 9.03 -60.71 40.72
C PRO A 7 8.19 -60.79 39.41
N TRP A 8 7.01 -60.26 39.48
CA TRP A 8 6.20 -60.01 38.29
C TRP A 8 6.61 -58.64 37.71
N SER A 9 7.18 -58.65 36.51
CA SER A 9 7.43 -57.45 35.70
C SER A 9 6.22 -57.13 34.85
N LEU A 10 5.53 -56.06 35.22
CA LEU A 10 4.44 -55.48 34.39
C LEU A 10 5.07 -54.55 33.34
N THR A 11 5.13 -54.95 32.09
CA THR A 11 5.56 -54.08 30.99
C THR A 11 4.33 -53.32 30.50
N VAL A 12 4.23 -52.05 30.84
CA VAL A 12 3.24 -51.13 30.26
C VAL A 12 3.77 -50.59 28.96
N ALA A 13 3.22 -51.01 27.84
CA ALA A 13 3.49 -50.43 26.54
C ALA A 13 2.68 -49.15 26.35
N ILE A 14 3.34 -48.01 26.42
CA ILE A 14 2.76 -46.70 26.07
C ILE A 14 2.85 -46.55 24.55
N ALA A 15 1.74 -46.73 23.84
CA ALA A 15 1.63 -46.37 22.44
C ALA A 15 1.46 -44.84 22.33
N ALA A 16 2.57 -44.14 22.04
CA ALA A 16 2.52 -42.71 21.72
C ALA A 16 1.99 -42.53 20.29
N GLY A 17 0.69 -42.27 20.17
CA GLY A 17 0.10 -41.81 18.91
C GLY A 17 0.52 -40.37 18.64
N VAL A 18 1.49 -40.21 17.73
CA VAL A 18 1.85 -38.88 17.18
C VAL A 18 0.76 -38.47 16.21
N LEU A 19 -0.18 -37.64 16.67
CA LEU A 19 -1.13 -36.95 15.80
C LEU A 19 -0.37 -35.83 15.09
N THR A 20 0.13 -36.06 13.89
CA THR A 20 0.63 -34.99 13.01
C THR A 20 -0.57 -34.22 12.49
N LEU A 21 -0.89 -33.10 13.13
CA LEU A 21 -1.73 -32.07 12.54
C LEU A 21 -0.94 -31.49 11.36
N ALA A 22 -1.25 -31.93 10.16
CA ALA A 22 -0.84 -31.24 8.95
C ALA A 22 -1.58 -29.90 8.94
N VAL A 23 -0.90 -28.83 9.36
CA VAL A 23 -1.30 -27.47 9.05
C VAL A 23 -1.11 -27.35 7.54
N GLU A 24 -2.19 -27.51 6.77
CA GLU A 24 -2.19 -27.07 5.38
C GLU A 24 -1.97 -25.56 5.38
N ALA A 25 -0.70 -25.13 5.30
CA ALA A 25 -0.37 -23.80 4.83
C ALA A 25 -0.93 -23.75 3.40
N SER A 26 -2.12 -23.14 3.23
CA SER A 26 -2.60 -22.80 1.90
C SER A 26 -1.48 -21.96 1.29
N ALA A 27 -0.81 -22.50 0.25
CA ALA A 27 0.21 -21.78 -0.49
C ALA A 27 -0.51 -20.56 -1.07
N GLN A 28 -0.32 -19.42 -0.42
CA GLN A 28 -0.83 -18.15 -0.91
C GLN A 28 -0.18 -17.95 -2.27
N ALA A 29 -1.00 -17.95 -3.33
CA ALA A 29 -0.49 -17.83 -4.69
C ALA A 29 0.43 -16.60 -4.74
N THR A 30 1.71 -16.82 -5.07
CA THR A 30 2.67 -15.72 -5.14
C THR A 30 2.22 -14.80 -6.25
N CYS A 31 2.06 -13.51 -5.95
CA CYS A 31 1.57 -12.52 -6.92
C CYS A 31 2.44 -12.48 -8.20
N SER A 32 3.68 -12.90 -8.08
CA SER A 32 4.61 -13.06 -9.21
C SER A 32 4.20 -14.15 -10.21
N SER A 33 3.29 -15.06 -9.87
CA SER A 33 2.77 -16.06 -10.83
C SER A 33 1.64 -15.54 -11.71
N GLU A 34 1.04 -14.39 -11.34
CA GLU A 34 -0.05 -13.79 -12.09
C GLU A 34 0.46 -12.94 -13.26
N PRO A 35 -0.22 -12.95 -14.42
CA PRO A 35 0.14 -12.08 -15.55
C PRO A 35 0.09 -10.59 -15.20
N LEU A 36 -0.93 -10.19 -14.42
CA LEU A 36 -1.12 -8.86 -13.86
C LEU A 36 -1.83 -8.96 -12.51
N ALA A 37 -1.30 -8.31 -11.49
CA ALA A 37 -1.92 -8.28 -10.18
C ALA A 37 -1.54 -7.02 -9.39
N VAL A 38 -2.40 -6.67 -8.41
CA VAL A 38 -2.03 -5.81 -7.30
C VAL A 38 -1.67 -6.69 -6.10
N GLN A 39 -0.57 -6.39 -5.44
CA GLN A 39 -0.25 -6.95 -4.13
C GLN A 39 -0.26 -5.83 -3.09
N VAL A 40 -1.00 -6.05 -2.02
CA VAL A 40 -1.03 -5.14 -0.87
C VAL A 40 0.18 -5.43 -0.01
N LEU A 41 1.09 -4.49 0.18
CA LEU A 41 2.20 -4.63 1.13
C LEU A 41 1.77 -4.20 2.53
N GLY A 42 0.99 -3.13 2.60
CA GLY A 42 0.44 -2.63 3.85
C GLY A 42 -0.99 -2.14 3.65
N SER A 43 -1.89 -2.66 4.46
CA SER A 43 -3.32 -2.40 4.41
C SER A 43 -3.81 -1.44 5.50
N GLY A 44 -2.92 -1.01 6.41
CA GLY A 44 -3.19 -0.07 7.49
C GLY A 44 -2.94 1.38 7.10
N GLY A 45 -3.55 2.28 7.88
CA GLY A 45 -3.31 3.73 7.86
C GLY A 45 -2.30 4.17 8.94
N PRO A 46 -2.44 5.40 9.47
CA PRO A 46 -1.45 6.01 10.37
C PRO A 46 -1.43 5.44 11.80
N HIS A 47 -2.29 4.50 12.13
CA HIS A 47 -2.47 4.01 13.48
C HIS A 47 -1.84 2.64 13.70
N ALA A 48 -1.00 2.51 14.74
CA ALA A 48 -0.28 1.28 15.08
C ALA A 48 -1.08 0.32 16.00
N GLY A 49 -2.41 0.34 15.93
CA GLY A 49 -3.27 -0.45 16.81
C GLY A 49 -3.43 -1.93 16.46
N GLY A 50 -2.92 -2.34 15.30
CA GLY A 50 -3.08 -3.69 14.75
C GLY A 50 -1.75 -4.31 14.31
N THR A 51 -1.85 -5.34 13.47
CA THR A 51 -0.71 -6.05 12.87
C THR A 51 -0.44 -5.65 11.42
N ARG A 52 -1.17 -4.67 10.89
CA ARG A 52 -1.06 -4.20 9.52
C ARG A 52 0.14 -3.26 9.37
N ALA A 53 0.93 -3.47 8.32
CA ALA A 53 1.84 -2.45 7.84
C ALA A 53 1.04 -1.24 7.31
N SER A 54 1.62 -0.05 7.37
CA SER A 54 1.03 1.15 6.78
C SER A 54 1.00 1.06 5.26
N THR A 55 0.44 2.05 4.60
CA THR A 55 0.07 2.01 3.17
C THR A 55 1.23 1.68 2.23
N GLY A 56 1.01 0.69 1.38
CA GLY A 56 1.91 0.37 0.27
C GLY A 56 1.38 -0.74 -0.62
N TYR A 57 1.62 -0.62 -1.93
CA TYR A 57 1.12 -1.55 -2.93
C TYR A 57 2.16 -1.83 -4.00
N LEU A 58 2.12 -3.03 -4.59
CA LEU A 58 2.88 -3.39 -5.78
C LEU A 58 1.94 -3.70 -6.95
N VAL A 59 2.34 -3.29 -8.14
CA VAL A 59 1.76 -3.80 -9.39
C VAL A 59 2.73 -4.81 -9.98
N TRP A 60 2.28 -6.04 -10.07
CA TRP A 60 3.00 -7.15 -10.70
C TRP A 60 2.60 -7.28 -12.15
N ARG A 61 3.59 -7.43 -13.04
CA ARG A 61 3.42 -7.68 -14.46
C ARG A 61 4.41 -8.75 -14.91
N ALA A 62 3.91 -9.88 -15.39
CA ALA A 62 4.73 -10.98 -15.91
C ALA A 62 5.87 -11.38 -14.95
N GLY A 63 5.56 -11.61 -13.70
CA GLY A 63 6.50 -12.08 -12.69
C GLY A 63 7.42 -11.01 -12.07
N ARG A 64 7.24 -9.73 -12.41
CA ARG A 64 8.04 -8.62 -11.88
C ARG A 64 7.15 -7.55 -11.25
N ALA A 65 7.55 -7.03 -10.08
CA ALA A 65 6.95 -5.83 -9.51
C ALA A 65 7.44 -4.62 -10.31
N VAL A 66 6.54 -4.00 -11.09
CA VAL A 66 6.91 -2.90 -12.00
C VAL A 66 6.58 -1.51 -11.46
N VAL A 67 5.63 -1.40 -10.54
CA VAL A 67 5.27 -0.16 -9.85
C VAL A 67 5.11 -0.45 -8.37
N MET A 68 5.63 0.44 -7.53
CA MET A 68 5.30 0.50 -6.11
C MET A 68 4.57 1.81 -5.83
N VAL A 69 3.44 1.76 -5.14
CA VAL A 69 2.69 2.93 -4.71
C VAL A 69 2.74 3.01 -3.20
N ASP A 70 3.29 4.10 -2.70
CA ASP A 70 3.58 4.39 -1.31
C ASP A 70 4.56 3.42 -0.62
N VAL A 71 5.22 3.93 0.43
CA VAL A 71 6.29 3.24 1.19
C VAL A 71 6.09 3.54 2.67
N GLY A 72 4.93 3.19 3.19
CA GLY A 72 4.57 3.37 4.61
C GLY A 72 5.31 2.39 5.53
N GLY A 73 5.19 2.62 6.84
CA GLY A 73 5.91 1.83 7.85
C GLY A 73 5.56 0.34 7.79
N GLY A 74 6.57 -0.52 7.73
CA GLY A 74 6.45 -1.97 7.58
C GLY A 74 6.43 -2.47 6.12
N THR A 75 6.24 -1.59 5.14
CA THR A 75 6.22 -2.00 3.72
C THR A 75 7.57 -2.47 3.22
N PHE A 76 8.67 -1.98 3.76
CA PHE A 76 10.01 -2.47 3.43
C PHE A 76 10.17 -3.96 3.77
N LEU A 77 9.71 -4.39 4.94
CA LEU A 77 9.72 -5.81 5.32
C LEU A 77 8.84 -6.63 4.37
N ARG A 78 7.61 -6.16 4.12
CA ARG A 78 6.63 -6.82 3.23
C ARG A 78 7.11 -6.87 1.78
N PHE A 79 7.87 -5.87 1.31
CA PHE A 79 8.52 -5.87 -0.01
C PHE A 79 9.49 -7.06 -0.16
N GLY A 80 10.29 -7.31 0.87
CA GLY A 80 11.17 -8.48 0.91
C GLY A 80 10.40 -9.81 0.97
N GLU A 81 9.37 -9.91 1.81
CA GLU A 81 8.51 -11.11 1.92
C GLU A 81 7.75 -11.41 0.62
N ALA A 82 7.34 -10.37 -0.12
CA ALA A 82 6.73 -10.51 -1.43
C ALA A 82 7.71 -11.02 -2.51
N GLY A 83 9.01 -11.07 -2.22
CA GLY A 83 10.05 -11.39 -3.20
C GLY A 83 10.22 -10.31 -4.28
N ALA A 84 9.77 -9.10 -4.02
CA ALA A 84 9.93 -7.99 -4.94
C ALA A 84 11.38 -7.50 -4.99
N ARG A 85 11.77 -6.93 -6.13
CA ARG A 85 13.13 -6.44 -6.34
C ARG A 85 13.10 -5.01 -6.84
N LEU A 86 13.88 -4.13 -6.23
CA LEU A 86 13.90 -2.72 -6.58
C LEU A 86 14.35 -2.47 -8.03
N GLN A 87 15.23 -3.33 -8.56
CA GLN A 87 15.69 -3.24 -9.94
C GLN A 87 14.57 -3.46 -10.98
N ASP A 88 13.49 -4.11 -10.63
CA ASP A 88 12.37 -4.36 -11.53
C ASP A 88 11.38 -3.19 -11.59
N LEU A 89 11.41 -2.27 -10.60
CA LEU A 89 10.49 -1.14 -10.56
C LEU A 89 10.79 -0.15 -11.70
N ALA A 90 9.79 0.15 -12.51
CA ALA A 90 9.81 1.25 -13.46
C ALA A 90 9.50 2.60 -12.76
N LEU A 91 8.67 2.56 -11.71
CA LEU A 91 8.26 3.74 -10.96
C LEU A 91 8.03 3.40 -9.47
N LEU A 92 8.50 4.28 -8.59
CA LEU A 92 8.05 4.44 -7.23
C LEU A 92 7.14 5.67 -7.17
N ALA A 93 5.86 5.47 -6.85
CA ALA A 93 4.83 6.51 -6.86
C ALA A 93 4.43 6.86 -5.42
N ILE A 94 4.68 8.09 -4.98
CA ILE A 94 4.30 8.59 -3.66
C ILE A 94 3.03 9.41 -3.79
N SER A 95 1.99 9.01 -3.08
CA SER A 95 0.71 9.70 -3.14
C SER A 95 0.74 11.04 -2.42
N HIS A 96 1.30 11.07 -1.22
CA HIS A 96 1.50 12.28 -0.42
C HIS A 96 2.56 12.02 0.68
N LEU A 97 2.90 13.07 1.45
CA LEU A 97 4.05 13.02 2.36
C LEU A 97 3.68 12.84 3.85
N HIS A 98 2.57 12.15 4.16
CA HIS A 98 2.34 11.67 5.52
C HIS A 98 3.27 10.49 5.85
N PRO A 99 3.68 10.34 7.13
CA PRO A 99 4.62 9.29 7.53
C PRO A 99 4.15 7.87 7.18
N ASP A 100 2.87 7.57 7.30
CA ASP A 100 2.28 6.27 6.96
C ASP A 100 2.27 5.96 5.45
N HIS A 101 2.78 6.89 4.62
CA HIS A 101 2.98 6.70 3.18
C HIS A 101 4.45 6.76 2.74
N VAL A 102 5.40 7.21 3.62
CA VAL A 102 6.79 7.45 3.20
C VAL A 102 7.85 7.00 4.20
N SER A 103 7.49 6.53 5.41
CA SER A 103 8.45 6.30 6.49
C SER A 103 9.52 5.25 6.19
N ASP A 104 9.22 4.23 5.37
CA ASP A 104 10.18 3.19 5.01
C ASP A 104 11.05 3.53 3.78
N LEU A 105 10.85 4.71 3.17
CA LEU A 105 11.57 5.10 1.97
C LEU A 105 13.11 5.05 2.15
N PRO A 106 13.71 5.55 3.24
CA PRO A 106 15.15 5.44 3.45
C PRO A 106 15.64 3.99 3.52
N ALA A 107 14.89 3.11 4.20
CA ALA A 107 15.22 1.70 4.32
C ALA A 107 15.16 0.97 2.98
N LEU A 108 14.12 1.26 2.17
CA LEU A 108 13.95 0.69 0.84
C LEU A 108 15.09 1.08 -0.11
N LEU A 109 15.58 2.31 -0.01
CA LEU A 109 16.61 2.82 -0.93
C LEU A 109 18.04 2.49 -0.50
N TRP A 110 18.26 2.09 0.75
CA TRP A 110 19.61 1.90 1.28
C TRP A 110 20.25 0.68 0.63
N LEU A 111 20.55 -0.28 0.79
CA LEU A 111 21.33 -1.41 0.28
C LEU A 111 20.88 -1.94 -1.11
N SER A 112 20.11 -1.19 -1.86
CA SER A 112 19.57 -1.62 -3.16
C SER A 112 20.37 -1.09 -4.35
N GLU A 113 21.40 -0.28 -4.15
CA GLU A 113 22.19 0.37 -5.20
C GLU A 113 22.97 -0.60 -6.08
N LEU A 114 23.38 -1.75 -5.55
CA LEU A 114 24.23 -2.71 -6.25
C LEU A 114 23.54 -3.39 -7.44
N ALA A 115 22.22 -3.30 -7.52
CA ALA A 115 21.41 -4.02 -8.49
C ALA A 115 20.90 -3.15 -9.67
N ARG A 116 21.08 -1.81 -9.61
CA ARG A 116 20.43 -0.91 -10.56
C ARG A 116 21.41 0.05 -11.22
N GLN A 117 21.51 -0.03 -12.56
CA GLN A 117 22.37 0.86 -13.36
C GLN A 117 21.66 2.18 -13.72
N GLN A 118 20.35 2.16 -13.98
CA GLN A 118 19.59 3.35 -14.35
C GLN A 118 18.90 3.97 -13.12
N PRO A 119 18.75 5.30 -13.04
CA PRO A 119 18.03 5.94 -11.97
C PRO A 119 16.60 5.40 -11.84
N LEU A 120 16.13 5.20 -10.60
CA LEU A 120 14.74 4.87 -10.33
C LEU A 120 13.89 6.14 -10.45
N LYS A 121 12.91 6.13 -11.32
CA LYS A 121 11.92 7.20 -11.36
C LYS A 121 11.09 7.16 -10.07
N ILE A 122 10.96 8.31 -9.44
CA ILE A 122 10.10 8.50 -8.26
C ILE A 122 9.16 9.67 -8.53
N ALA A 123 7.86 9.43 -8.50
CA ALA A 123 6.85 10.46 -8.64
C ALA A 123 6.24 10.83 -7.29
N GLY A 124 5.82 12.07 -7.14
CA GLY A 124 5.13 12.52 -5.94
C GLY A 124 4.68 13.98 -6.03
N PRO A 125 3.97 14.49 -5.01
CA PRO A 125 3.25 15.75 -5.11
C PRO A 125 4.18 16.97 -5.18
N SER A 126 3.67 18.02 -5.82
CA SER A 126 4.12 19.39 -5.62
C SER A 126 3.95 19.80 -4.17
N GLY A 127 4.73 20.77 -3.72
CA GLY A 127 4.56 21.35 -2.38
C GLY A 127 3.25 22.14 -2.24
N GLY A 128 2.78 22.27 -1.03
CA GLY A 128 1.62 23.06 -0.68
C GLY A 128 1.34 23.06 0.82
N GLY A 129 0.80 24.16 1.35
CA GLY A 129 0.61 24.32 2.79
C GLY A 129 1.93 24.20 3.56
N ALA A 130 1.99 23.32 4.55
CA ALA A 130 3.20 23.03 5.33
C ALA A 130 4.08 21.94 4.69
N PHE A 131 3.64 21.29 3.61
CA PHE A 131 4.31 20.17 2.99
C PHE A 131 5.28 20.62 1.90
N PRO A 132 6.52 20.10 1.85
CA PRO A 132 7.45 20.36 0.76
C PRO A 132 6.97 19.64 -0.51
N SER A 133 7.53 20.03 -1.67
CA SER A 133 7.45 19.19 -2.87
C SER A 133 8.28 17.91 -2.70
N LEU A 134 8.00 16.87 -3.51
CA LEU A 134 8.76 15.63 -3.49
C LEU A 134 10.27 15.86 -3.54
N ASP A 135 10.76 16.68 -4.47
CA ASP A 135 12.19 16.93 -4.65
C ASP A 135 12.81 17.67 -3.42
N ALA A 136 12.07 18.58 -2.82
CA ALA A 136 12.50 19.24 -1.58
C ALA A 136 12.49 18.25 -0.39
N PHE A 137 11.52 17.34 -0.32
CA PHE A 137 11.47 16.27 0.67
C PHE A 137 12.68 15.34 0.55
N LEU A 138 12.98 14.86 -0.67
CA LEU A 138 14.14 14.01 -0.92
C LEU A 138 15.46 14.68 -0.55
N ARG A 139 15.63 15.97 -0.86
CA ARG A 139 16.81 16.74 -0.41
C ARG A 139 16.90 16.84 1.11
N ARG A 140 15.80 17.10 1.81
CA ARG A 140 15.79 17.13 3.28
C ARG A 140 16.17 15.78 3.91
N LEU A 141 15.83 14.69 3.25
CA LEU A 141 16.21 13.36 3.73
C LEU A 141 17.65 12.99 3.42
N PHE A 142 18.14 13.27 2.20
CA PHE A 142 19.30 12.58 1.64
C PHE A 142 20.46 13.51 1.26
N ASP A 143 20.34 14.85 1.39
CA ASP A 143 21.46 15.73 1.08
C ASP A 143 22.68 15.41 1.94
N GLY A 144 23.86 15.30 1.31
CA GLY A 144 25.08 14.84 1.97
C GLY A 144 25.60 15.79 3.08
N SER A 145 25.19 17.07 3.04
CA SER A 145 25.64 18.09 4.00
C SER A 145 24.59 18.35 5.08
N ASN A 146 23.30 18.35 4.73
CA ASN A 146 22.23 18.82 5.60
C ASN A 146 21.03 17.84 5.67
N GLY A 147 21.09 16.70 4.99
CA GLY A 147 20.01 15.70 5.02
C GLY A 147 20.00 14.90 6.32
N VAL A 148 18.86 14.31 6.64
CA VAL A 148 18.68 13.43 7.80
C VAL A 148 19.49 12.14 7.67
N PHE A 149 19.62 11.63 6.44
CA PHE A 149 20.37 10.40 6.11
C PHE A 149 21.48 10.70 5.10
N PRO A 150 22.57 11.42 5.50
CA PRO A 150 23.62 11.83 4.56
C PRO A 150 24.36 10.67 3.91
N ILE A 151 24.36 9.46 4.52
CA ILE A 151 24.90 8.24 3.91
C ILE A 151 24.20 7.91 2.58
N LEU A 152 22.93 8.31 2.40
CA LEU A 152 22.13 8.07 1.20
C LEU A 152 22.24 9.20 0.15
N ALA A 153 23.24 10.06 0.23
CA ALA A 153 23.42 11.15 -0.72
C ALA A 153 23.58 10.69 -2.18
N GLY A 154 23.99 9.43 -2.40
CA GLY A 154 24.00 8.81 -3.73
C GLY A 154 22.64 8.79 -4.41
N THR A 155 21.53 8.80 -3.66
CA THR A 155 20.18 8.90 -4.23
C THR A 155 19.96 10.19 -5.00
N LEU A 156 20.62 11.26 -4.61
CA LEU A 156 20.58 12.57 -5.26
C LEU A 156 21.71 12.75 -6.30
N GLY A 157 22.47 11.70 -6.60
CA GLY A 157 23.61 11.76 -7.50
C GLY A 157 24.87 12.40 -6.89
N GLN A 158 24.91 12.60 -5.58
CA GLN A 158 26.08 13.04 -4.82
C GLN A 158 26.96 11.83 -4.45
N SER A 159 28.11 12.08 -3.83
CA SER A 159 28.95 11.01 -3.27
C SER A 159 28.23 10.38 -2.07
N GLY A 160 28.02 9.06 -2.08
CA GLY A 160 27.29 8.33 -1.05
C GLY A 160 26.67 7.05 -1.59
N GLN A 161 25.89 6.38 -0.74
CA GLN A 161 25.15 5.16 -1.06
C GLN A 161 23.73 5.48 -1.54
N GLY A 162 22.99 4.44 -1.88
CA GLY A 162 21.58 4.48 -2.24
C GLY A 162 21.33 4.47 -3.74
N VAL A 163 20.15 3.99 -4.11
CA VAL A 163 19.70 3.97 -5.51
C VAL A 163 19.53 5.39 -6.03
N ARG A 164 20.19 5.71 -7.12
CA ARG A 164 19.98 7.00 -7.80
C ARG A 164 18.52 7.19 -8.18
N LEU A 165 17.96 8.34 -7.83
CA LEU A 165 16.58 8.70 -8.11
C LEU A 165 16.48 9.70 -9.27
N ALA A 166 15.37 9.60 -10.02
CA ALA A 166 14.94 10.59 -10.99
C ALA A 166 13.56 11.12 -10.55
N PRO A 167 13.52 12.23 -9.77
CA PRO A 167 12.27 12.77 -9.26
C PRO A 167 11.38 13.35 -10.35
N LEU A 168 10.08 13.08 -10.25
CA LEU A 168 9.00 13.59 -11.10
C LEU A 168 7.98 14.26 -10.18
N VAL A 169 7.97 15.58 -10.17
CA VAL A 169 7.01 16.35 -9.35
C VAL A 169 5.71 16.48 -10.12
N VAL A 170 4.63 16.00 -9.52
CA VAL A 170 3.26 16.08 -10.06
C VAL A 170 2.56 17.26 -9.40
N ASP A 171 1.97 18.14 -10.19
CA ASP A 171 1.18 19.26 -9.65
C ASP A 171 -0.15 18.76 -9.08
N ALA A 172 -0.21 18.69 -7.74
CA ALA A 172 -1.43 18.24 -7.03
C ALA A 172 -2.61 19.22 -7.18
N SER A 173 -2.39 20.44 -7.69
CA SER A 173 -3.43 21.45 -7.93
C SER A 173 -3.94 21.46 -9.37
N ALA A 174 -3.31 20.72 -10.28
CA ALA A 174 -3.67 20.73 -11.69
C ALA A 174 -5.13 20.30 -11.92
N ALA A 175 -5.79 20.98 -12.84
CA ALA A 175 -7.19 20.71 -13.18
C ALA A 175 -7.38 19.39 -13.95
N THR A 176 -6.34 18.88 -14.56
CA THR A 176 -6.34 17.69 -15.44
C THR A 176 -5.30 16.67 -14.99
N ALA A 177 -5.53 15.42 -15.36
CA ALA A 177 -4.56 14.35 -15.14
C ALA A 177 -3.26 14.64 -15.93
N GLN A 178 -2.14 14.27 -15.30
CA GLN A 178 -0.79 14.45 -15.83
C GLN A 178 -0.17 13.11 -16.14
N GLN A 179 0.52 13.00 -17.29
CA GLN A 179 1.30 11.81 -17.64
C GLN A 179 2.55 11.76 -16.78
N VAL A 180 2.76 10.65 -16.07
CA VAL A 180 3.93 10.41 -15.20
C VAL A 180 4.94 9.50 -15.86
N LEU A 181 4.47 8.42 -16.47
CA LEU A 181 5.32 7.45 -17.17
C LEU A 181 4.60 6.98 -18.44
N SER A 182 5.36 6.87 -19.53
CA SER A 182 4.95 6.13 -20.72
C SER A 182 6.12 5.26 -21.13
N ASP A 183 5.91 3.95 -21.13
CA ASP A 183 6.88 2.93 -21.53
C ASP A 183 6.12 1.79 -22.21
N THR A 184 6.81 0.88 -22.89
CA THR A 184 6.20 -0.19 -23.69
C THR A 184 5.13 -0.97 -22.90
N GLY A 185 3.85 -0.65 -23.16
CA GLY A 185 2.69 -1.30 -22.54
C GLY A 185 2.50 -1.03 -21.06
N LEU A 186 3.12 0.03 -20.53
CA LEU A 186 2.92 0.54 -19.18
C LEU A 186 2.79 2.06 -19.23
N GLU A 187 1.61 2.57 -18.92
CA GLU A 187 1.36 4.00 -18.83
C GLU A 187 0.86 4.37 -17.43
N ILE A 188 1.38 5.45 -16.88
CA ILE A 188 0.98 5.92 -15.56
C ILE A 188 0.64 7.39 -15.65
N SER A 189 -0.54 7.73 -15.18
CA SER A 189 -1.01 9.09 -15.01
C SER A 189 -1.40 9.37 -13.57
N ALA A 190 -1.46 10.64 -13.21
CA ALA A 190 -1.78 11.09 -11.87
C ALA A 190 -2.68 12.31 -11.88
N ILE A 191 -3.50 12.47 -10.84
CA ILE A 191 -4.38 13.61 -10.63
C ILE A 191 -4.38 14.00 -9.15
N GLY A 192 -4.45 15.30 -8.88
CA GLY A 192 -4.62 15.77 -7.50
C GLY A 192 -5.99 15.41 -6.92
N VAL A 193 -6.02 15.04 -5.65
CA VAL A 193 -7.25 14.70 -4.90
C VAL A 193 -7.34 15.48 -3.60
N PRO A 194 -8.56 15.80 -3.11
CA PRO A 194 -8.72 16.62 -1.92
C PRO A 194 -8.42 15.83 -0.63
N HIS A 195 -7.37 16.24 0.10
CA HIS A 195 -6.97 15.72 1.40
C HIS A 195 -6.67 16.86 2.38
N GLY A 196 -7.66 17.70 2.65
CA GLY A 196 -7.48 18.92 3.45
C GLY A 196 -6.46 19.86 2.82
N SER A 197 -5.43 20.24 3.58
CA SER A 197 -4.32 21.10 3.11
C SER A 197 -3.11 20.30 2.59
N VAL A 198 -3.18 18.98 2.58
CA VAL A 198 -2.10 18.08 2.16
C VAL A 198 -2.15 17.89 0.65
N PRO A 199 -1.10 18.22 -0.10
CA PRO A 199 -1.03 17.86 -1.51
C PRO A 199 -1.04 16.34 -1.68
N SER A 200 -2.12 15.79 -2.22
CA SER A 200 -2.34 14.36 -2.39
C SER A 200 -2.66 14.04 -3.85
N ILE A 201 -2.18 12.89 -4.32
CA ILE A 201 -2.26 12.47 -5.72
C ILE A 201 -2.80 11.04 -5.80
N ALA A 202 -3.79 10.83 -6.65
CA ALA A 202 -4.20 9.53 -7.10
C ALA A 202 -3.44 9.12 -8.37
N TYR A 203 -3.17 7.81 -8.51
CA TYR A 203 -2.46 7.25 -9.66
C TYR A 203 -3.32 6.27 -10.44
N ARG A 204 -3.26 6.33 -11.77
CA ARG A 204 -3.81 5.32 -12.67
C ARG A 204 -2.66 4.62 -13.38
N VAL A 205 -2.57 3.30 -13.22
CA VAL A 205 -1.62 2.42 -13.88
C VAL A 205 -2.36 1.65 -14.95
N GLN A 206 -1.97 1.86 -16.21
CA GLN A 206 -2.51 1.18 -17.38
C GLN A 206 -1.50 0.16 -17.90
N VAL A 207 -1.92 -1.09 -18.04
CA VAL A 207 -1.12 -2.19 -18.59
C VAL A 207 -1.92 -2.83 -19.72
N GLY A 208 -1.58 -2.52 -20.96
CA GLY A 208 -2.40 -2.90 -22.11
C GLY A 208 -3.82 -2.34 -22.01
N ASP A 209 -4.83 -3.20 -22.03
CA ASP A 209 -6.25 -2.84 -21.87
C ASP A 209 -6.74 -2.81 -20.42
N ARG A 210 -5.89 -3.17 -19.47
CA ARG A 210 -6.22 -3.25 -18.03
C ARG A 210 -5.76 -2.02 -17.28
N SER A 211 -6.56 -1.60 -16.29
CA SER A 211 -6.24 -0.43 -15.49
C SER A 211 -6.48 -0.62 -14.00
N ILE A 212 -5.56 -0.07 -13.23
CA ILE A 212 -5.57 -0.04 -11.77
C ILE A 212 -5.56 1.41 -11.34
N VAL A 213 -6.44 1.81 -10.44
CA VAL A 213 -6.45 3.15 -9.87
C VAL A 213 -6.23 3.07 -8.36
N PHE A 214 -5.25 3.82 -7.88
CA PHE A 214 -4.97 4.01 -6.45
C PHE A 214 -5.49 5.38 -6.05
N GLY A 215 -6.57 5.41 -5.25
CA GLY A 215 -7.30 6.62 -4.91
C GLY A 215 -6.56 7.56 -3.95
N SER A 216 -5.58 7.04 -3.20
CA SER A 216 -4.88 7.77 -2.13
C SER A 216 -5.81 8.25 -1.01
N ASP A 217 -5.26 9.01 -0.06
CA ASP A 217 -6.05 9.70 0.94
C ASP A 217 -6.81 10.85 0.30
N GLN A 218 -8.13 10.81 0.44
CA GLN A 218 -9.04 11.81 -0.10
C GLN A 218 -10.41 11.74 0.56
N ASN A 219 -11.16 12.82 0.47
CA ASN A 219 -12.54 12.86 0.99
C ASN A 219 -13.62 12.45 -0.03
N GLY A 220 -13.25 12.14 -1.26
CA GLY A 220 -14.13 11.68 -2.33
C GLY A 220 -15.07 12.76 -2.91
N SER A 221 -14.87 14.04 -2.60
CA SER A 221 -15.75 15.13 -3.06
C SER A 221 -15.47 15.61 -4.48
N ASP A 222 -14.32 15.24 -5.07
CA ASP A 222 -13.93 15.71 -6.40
C ASP A 222 -14.44 14.77 -7.50
N SER A 223 -15.38 15.25 -8.30
CA SER A 223 -15.94 14.50 -9.44
C SER A 223 -14.90 14.19 -10.52
N ARG A 224 -13.81 14.96 -10.61
CA ARG A 224 -12.70 14.71 -11.56
C ARG A 224 -12.01 13.38 -11.24
N PHE A 225 -11.90 13.01 -9.96
CA PHE A 225 -11.36 11.73 -9.57
C PHE A 225 -12.23 10.57 -10.07
N SER A 226 -13.56 10.65 -9.94
CA SER A 226 -14.45 9.60 -10.46
C SER A 226 -14.31 9.44 -11.99
N ALA A 227 -14.15 10.55 -12.73
CA ALA A 227 -13.87 10.50 -14.16
C ALA A 227 -12.48 9.90 -14.47
N PHE A 228 -11.45 10.25 -13.69
CA PHE A 228 -10.11 9.69 -13.80
C PHE A 228 -10.08 8.18 -13.52
N ALA A 229 -10.90 7.71 -12.58
CA ALA A 229 -11.02 6.30 -12.21
C ALA A 229 -11.99 5.52 -13.11
N ALA A 230 -12.60 6.17 -14.13
CA ALA A 230 -13.64 5.56 -14.94
C ALA A 230 -13.21 4.22 -15.55
N GLY A 231 -14.04 3.18 -15.35
CA GLY A 231 -13.88 1.84 -15.90
C GLY A 231 -12.67 1.08 -15.36
N ALA A 232 -12.07 1.48 -14.23
CA ALA A 232 -10.93 0.77 -13.64
C ALA A 232 -11.25 -0.71 -13.40
N ASP A 233 -10.34 -1.60 -13.82
CA ASP A 233 -10.45 -3.03 -13.50
C ASP A 233 -10.34 -3.25 -11.99
N VAL A 234 -9.45 -2.49 -11.32
CA VAL A 234 -9.33 -2.44 -9.87
C VAL A 234 -9.23 -0.97 -9.43
N LEU A 235 -10.11 -0.58 -8.51
CA LEU A 235 -10.05 0.70 -7.81
C LEU A 235 -9.69 0.44 -6.35
N VAL A 236 -8.54 0.93 -5.89
CA VAL A 236 -8.12 0.90 -4.49
C VAL A 236 -8.54 2.20 -3.82
N MET A 237 -9.38 2.11 -2.78
CA MET A 237 -9.84 3.25 -2.00
C MET A 237 -9.51 3.06 -0.52
N HIS A 238 -9.17 4.15 0.12
CA HIS A 238 -8.90 4.15 1.56
C HIS A 238 -10.23 4.18 2.35
N LEU A 239 -10.30 3.38 3.43
CA LEU A 239 -11.46 3.23 4.29
C LEU A 239 -11.03 3.23 5.75
N GLY A 240 -10.86 4.41 6.34
CA GLY A 240 -10.43 4.56 7.73
C GLY A 240 -11.45 5.27 8.63
N LEU A 241 -12.65 5.59 8.13
CA LEU A 241 -13.68 6.32 8.88
C LEU A 241 -14.96 5.51 9.07
N THR A 242 -15.68 5.82 10.13
CA THR A 242 -17.10 5.43 10.29
C THR A 242 -17.98 6.42 9.53
N GLU A 243 -19.24 6.03 9.26
CA GLU A 243 -20.23 6.93 8.65
C GLU A 243 -20.53 8.14 9.55
N GLN A 244 -20.40 7.99 10.88
CA GLN A 244 -20.64 9.02 11.89
C GLN A 244 -19.46 9.95 12.09
N ALA A 245 -18.34 9.78 11.39
CA ALA A 245 -17.16 10.62 11.54
C ALA A 245 -17.50 12.12 11.39
N PRO A 246 -17.01 12.98 12.31
CA PRO A 246 -17.37 14.39 12.30
C PRO A 246 -16.76 15.16 11.12
N PRO A 247 -17.31 16.32 10.76
CA PRO A 247 -16.88 17.08 9.59
C PRO A 247 -15.38 17.32 9.46
N PRO A 248 -14.62 17.69 10.51
CA PRO A 248 -13.20 17.99 10.37
C PRO A 248 -12.40 16.82 9.77
N ILE A 249 -12.68 15.58 10.20
CA ILE A 249 -11.98 14.41 9.68
C ILE A 249 -12.57 13.94 8.34
N ALA A 250 -13.88 14.12 8.13
CA ALA A 250 -14.54 13.82 6.86
C ALA A 250 -14.14 14.79 5.72
N GLN A 251 -13.48 15.90 6.04
CA GLN A 251 -12.87 16.79 5.02
C GLN A 251 -11.57 16.22 4.45
N VAL A 252 -10.92 15.31 5.15
CA VAL A 252 -9.63 14.73 4.73
C VAL A 252 -9.76 13.28 4.28
N HIS A 253 -10.74 12.52 4.78
CA HIS A 253 -10.98 11.13 4.38
C HIS A 253 -12.44 10.90 3.99
N ALA A 254 -12.65 10.03 3.01
CA ALA A 254 -13.99 9.65 2.57
C ALA A 254 -14.70 8.76 3.59
N LYS A 255 -16.00 9.04 3.81
CA LYS A 255 -16.88 8.16 4.57
C LYS A 255 -17.24 6.92 3.75
N PRO A 256 -17.63 5.80 4.39
CA PRO A 256 -17.99 4.56 3.69
C PRO A 256 -19.01 4.75 2.56
N ALA A 257 -20.10 5.47 2.81
CA ALA A 257 -21.10 5.76 1.76
C ALA A 257 -20.47 6.50 0.55
N THR A 258 -19.58 7.47 0.81
CA THR A 258 -18.88 8.21 -0.24
C THR A 258 -17.96 7.31 -1.05
N VAL A 259 -17.20 6.40 -0.40
CA VAL A 259 -16.35 5.42 -1.09
C VAL A 259 -17.18 4.57 -2.05
N GLY A 260 -18.31 4.04 -1.60
CA GLY A 260 -19.23 3.27 -2.46
C GLY A 260 -19.79 4.08 -3.62
N GLN A 261 -20.16 5.35 -3.38
CA GLN A 261 -20.66 6.26 -4.43
C GLN A 261 -19.59 6.59 -5.48
N VAL A 262 -18.36 6.84 -5.05
CA VAL A 262 -17.20 7.06 -5.95
C VAL A 262 -16.97 5.84 -6.83
N ALA A 263 -16.91 4.62 -6.24
CA ALA A 263 -16.72 3.39 -6.99
C ALA A 263 -17.82 3.14 -8.02
N ARG A 264 -19.08 3.40 -7.64
CA ARG A 264 -20.23 3.31 -8.56
C ARG A 264 -20.14 4.33 -9.68
N THR A 265 -19.85 5.61 -9.37
CA THR A 265 -19.76 6.69 -10.35
C THR A 265 -18.62 6.44 -11.33
N ALA A 266 -17.49 5.95 -10.85
CA ALA A 266 -16.35 5.52 -11.66
C ALA A 266 -16.65 4.24 -12.47
N GLN A 267 -17.76 3.54 -12.24
CA GLN A 267 -18.04 2.24 -12.86
C GLN A 267 -16.87 1.25 -12.68
N ALA A 268 -16.23 1.27 -11.51
CA ALA A 268 -15.14 0.36 -11.19
C ALA A 268 -15.63 -1.08 -11.28
N LYS A 269 -14.81 -1.98 -11.89
CA LYS A 269 -15.17 -3.39 -12.00
C LYS A 269 -14.98 -4.15 -10.70
N ARG A 270 -14.01 -3.71 -9.88
CA ARG A 270 -13.67 -4.28 -8.57
C ARG A 270 -13.17 -3.17 -7.65
N LEU A 271 -13.64 -3.15 -6.42
CA LEU A 271 -13.21 -2.21 -5.38
C LEU A 271 -12.36 -2.93 -4.33
N VAL A 272 -11.20 -2.39 -4.03
CA VAL A 272 -10.32 -2.85 -2.94
C VAL A 272 -10.33 -1.77 -1.86
N LEU A 273 -10.79 -2.13 -0.67
CA LEU A 273 -10.79 -1.27 0.50
C LEU A 273 -9.51 -1.51 1.30
N SER A 274 -8.80 -0.46 1.65
CA SER A 274 -7.51 -0.51 2.34
C SER A 274 -7.32 0.71 3.24
N HIS A 275 -6.14 0.87 3.84
CA HIS A 275 -5.80 2.01 4.71
C HIS A 275 -6.71 2.05 5.96
N PHE A 276 -6.86 0.89 6.61
CA PHE A 276 -7.73 0.78 7.78
C PHE A 276 -7.09 1.42 9.01
N ILE A 277 -7.90 2.13 9.78
CA ILE A 277 -7.52 2.72 11.05
C ILE A 277 -8.14 1.87 12.15
N GLU A 278 -7.44 0.81 12.55
CA GLU A 278 -7.93 -0.17 13.53
C GLU A 278 -7.25 0.03 14.90
N GLY A 279 -7.99 -0.32 15.97
CA GLY A 279 -7.47 -0.40 17.32
C GLY A 279 -7.79 0.82 18.20
N PRO A 280 -7.46 0.74 19.50
CA PRO A 280 -7.75 1.81 20.44
C PRO A 280 -6.90 3.04 20.10
N SER A 281 -7.56 4.17 19.88
CA SER A 281 -6.93 5.45 19.64
C SER A 281 -7.09 6.35 20.86
N THR A 282 -5.98 6.78 21.43
CA THR A 282 -5.97 7.85 22.44
C THR A 282 -6.06 9.24 21.81
N PHE A 283 -5.90 9.32 20.49
CA PHE A 283 -5.89 10.58 19.76
C PHE A 283 -7.30 11.09 19.45
N ALA A 284 -8.24 10.16 19.16
CA ALA A 284 -9.62 10.52 18.93
C ALA A 284 -10.54 9.32 19.14
N GLU A 285 -11.61 9.49 19.93
CA GLU A 285 -12.57 8.43 20.23
C GLU A 285 -13.22 7.82 18.99
N TRP A 286 -13.46 8.61 17.94
CA TRP A 286 -14.08 8.12 16.70
C TRP A 286 -13.20 7.12 15.91
N PHE A 287 -11.87 7.10 16.09
CA PHE A 287 -11.03 6.06 15.50
C PHE A 287 -11.17 4.73 16.24
N SER A 288 -11.43 4.77 17.55
CA SER A 288 -11.70 3.56 18.32
C SER A 288 -13.10 2.97 18.02
N LEU A 289 -13.97 3.72 17.35
CA LEU A 289 -15.30 3.28 16.92
C LEU A 289 -15.31 2.70 15.50
N PHE A 290 -14.18 2.63 14.83
CA PHE A 290 -14.10 2.05 13.51
C PHE A 290 -14.37 0.54 13.57
N ASP A 291 -15.47 0.14 12.95
CA ASP A 291 -15.87 -1.25 12.75
C ASP A 291 -15.81 -1.54 11.25
N LEU A 292 -14.90 -2.43 10.86
CA LEU A 292 -14.64 -2.74 9.45
C LEU A 292 -15.85 -3.37 8.77
N ASP A 293 -16.54 -4.30 9.45
CA ASP A 293 -17.70 -4.99 8.85
C ASP A 293 -18.86 -4.02 8.65
N GLN A 294 -19.10 -3.13 9.62
CA GLN A 294 -20.09 -2.07 9.49
C GLN A 294 -19.75 -1.11 8.34
N ALA A 295 -18.49 -0.67 8.25
CA ALA A 295 -18.03 0.23 7.20
C ALA A 295 -18.16 -0.40 5.81
N VAL A 296 -17.75 -1.66 5.64
CA VAL A 296 -17.93 -2.43 4.40
C VAL A 296 -19.40 -2.62 4.07
N GLY A 297 -20.24 -2.89 5.07
CA GLY A 297 -21.69 -2.98 4.93
C GLY A 297 -22.29 -1.68 4.37
N GLU A 298 -21.79 -0.51 4.82
CA GLU A 298 -22.23 0.79 4.30
C GLU A 298 -21.79 1.02 2.86
N VAL A 299 -20.51 0.69 2.52
CA VAL A 299 -20.01 0.74 1.13
C VAL A 299 -20.90 -0.09 0.20
N ARG A 300 -21.31 -1.31 0.61
CA ARG A 300 -22.15 -2.22 -0.18
C ARG A 300 -23.53 -1.67 -0.50
N LYS A 301 -24.07 -0.76 0.28
CA LYS A 301 -25.35 -0.09 -0.04
C LYS A 301 -25.25 0.80 -1.29
N HIS A 302 -24.03 1.23 -1.65
CA HIS A 302 -23.78 2.19 -2.73
C HIS A 302 -23.01 1.60 -3.92
N PHE A 303 -22.31 0.46 -3.75
CA PHE A 303 -21.57 -0.22 -4.79
C PHE A 303 -21.92 -1.71 -4.81
N ALA A 304 -22.50 -2.17 -5.93
CA ALA A 304 -22.93 -3.57 -6.09
C ALA A 304 -21.87 -4.51 -6.68
N GLY A 305 -20.72 -3.98 -7.12
CA GLY A 305 -19.62 -4.77 -7.68
C GLY A 305 -18.86 -5.56 -6.62
N PRO A 306 -17.90 -6.38 -7.04
CA PRO A 306 -16.99 -7.11 -6.13
C PRO A 306 -16.22 -6.14 -5.22
N ILE A 307 -16.16 -6.46 -3.92
CA ILE A 307 -15.42 -5.70 -2.91
C ILE A 307 -14.46 -6.65 -2.20
N ASP A 308 -13.18 -6.30 -2.18
CA ASP A 308 -12.16 -6.93 -1.35
C ASP A 308 -11.82 -6.03 -0.16
N THR A 309 -11.67 -6.63 0.99
CA THR A 309 -11.07 -6.02 2.17
C THR A 309 -9.60 -6.40 2.19
N ALA A 310 -8.72 -5.43 2.05
CA ALA A 310 -7.28 -5.67 1.94
C ALA A 310 -6.67 -6.28 3.20
N ALA A 311 -5.72 -7.17 3.00
CA ALA A 311 -4.82 -7.67 4.03
C ALA A 311 -3.36 -7.57 3.54
N ASP A 312 -2.41 -7.47 4.47
CA ASP A 312 -0.99 -7.45 4.13
C ASP A 312 -0.62 -8.71 3.34
N LEU A 313 0.21 -8.53 2.32
CA LEU A 313 0.66 -9.54 1.35
C LEU A 313 -0.45 -10.15 0.47
N GLN A 314 -1.70 -9.71 0.60
CA GLN A 314 -2.79 -10.19 -0.26
C GLN A 314 -2.48 -9.90 -1.73
N CYS A 315 -2.65 -10.95 -2.56
CA CYS A 315 -2.58 -10.85 -4.01
C CYS A 315 -3.98 -10.72 -4.61
N ILE A 316 -4.15 -9.75 -5.50
CA ILE A 316 -5.40 -9.43 -6.19
C ILE A 316 -5.15 -9.56 -7.70
N PRO A 317 -5.41 -10.74 -8.31
CA PRO A 317 -5.24 -10.93 -9.75
C PRO A 317 -6.20 -10.07 -10.56
N ILE A 318 -5.71 -9.59 -11.72
CA ILE A 318 -6.50 -8.80 -12.69
C ILE A 318 -6.65 -9.64 -13.96
N ARG A 319 -7.88 -10.04 -14.22
CA ARG A 319 -8.23 -10.97 -15.31
C ARG A 319 -9.01 -10.27 -16.40
#